data_bc5b73f9cf6dc9ad42292bc25294070d
#
_entry.id   bc5b73f9cf6dc9ad42292bc25294070d
#
_cell.length_a   1.000
_cell.length_b   1.000
_cell.length_c   1.000
_cell.angle_alpha   90.00
_cell.angle_beta   90.00
_cell.angle_gamma   90.00
#
_symmetry.space_group_name_H-M   'P 1'
#
loop_
_entity.id
_entity.type
_entity.pdbx_description
1 polymer ?
#
loop_
_entity_poly.entity_id
_entity_poly.type
_entity_poly.pdbx_seq_one_letter_code
_entity_poly.pdbx_strand_id
1 'polypeptide(L)'
;MKSYPFELSGGMRQRVGIAMAIIFRPELLLADEPTSALDVTTQAQIVKELMEIPRTCGTAMIVVTHNIGVAAYMSDKIMVMKQGKVVEYGKAEDIINSPQAEYTKTLLASVPQIGGQRYV
;
A
#
# COMPACT_ATOMS: atom_id res chain seq x y z
N MET A 1 -12.61 0.74 23.78
CA MET A 1 -13.29 1.77 22.95
C MET A 1 -14.76 1.83 23.25
N LYS A 2 -15.27 3.05 23.41
CA LYS A 2 -16.70 3.25 23.71
C LYS A 2 -17.54 3.54 22.47
N SER A 3 -16.89 3.77 21.31
CA SER A 3 -17.58 4.06 20.05
C SER A 3 -17.94 2.79 19.31
N TYR A 4 -19.08 2.80 18.64
CA TYR A 4 -19.46 1.72 17.73
C TYR A 4 -18.74 1.87 16.40
N PRO A 5 -18.52 0.76 15.64
CA PRO A 5 -17.78 0.85 14.37
C PRO A 5 -18.34 1.88 13.38
N PHE A 6 -19.65 2.05 13.32
CA PHE A 6 -20.27 3.00 12.39
C PHE A 6 -20.07 4.46 12.79
N GLU A 7 -19.63 4.73 14.04
CA GLU A 7 -19.32 6.07 14.51
C GLU A 7 -17.89 6.48 14.24
N LEU A 8 -17.04 5.53 13.81
CA LEU A 8 -15.62 5.78 13.57
C LEU A 8 -15.39 6.37 12.19
N SER A 9 -14.37 7.24 12.07
CA SER A 9 -13.91 7.72 10.77
C SER A 9 -13.33 6.55 9.95
N GLY A 10 -13.16 6.76 8.62
CA GLY A 10 -12.53 5.77 7.76
C GLY A 10 -11.15 5.36 8.23
N GLY A 11 -10.33 6.34 8.65
CA GLY A 11 -8.99 6.07 9.18
C GLY A 11 -9.01 5.29 10.49
N MET A 12 -9.94 5.61 11.38
CA MET A 12 -10.10 4.89 12.65
C MET A 12 -10.53 3.45 12.41
N ARG A 13 -11.47 3.21 11.50
CA ARG A 13 -11.89 1.85 11.12
C ARG A 13 -10.72 1.05 10.58
N GLN A 14 -9.89 1.66 9.74
CA GLN A 14 -8.72 1.02 9.18
C GLN A 14 -7.72 0.64 10.26
N ARG A 15 -7.46 1.55 11.22
CA ARG A 15 -6.56 1.29 12.33
C ARG A 15 -7.07 0.17 13.24
N VAL A 16 -8.36 0.13 13.51
CA VAL A 16 -8.97 -0.95 14.29
C VAL A 16 -8.80 -2.29 13.57
N GLY A 17 -9.04 -2.32 12.26
CA GLY A 17 -8.84 -3.52 11.45
C GLY A 17 -7.41 -4.01 11.47
N ILE A 18 -6.44 -3.11 11.34
CA ILE A 18 -5.01 -3.43 11.42
C ILE A 18 -4.66 -3.98 12.80
N ALA A 19 -5.10 -3.31 13.87
CA ALA A 19 -4.83 -3.76 15.23
C ALA A 19 -5.40 -5.15 15.49
N MET A 20 -6.61 -5.42 15.03
CA MET A 20 -7.22 -6.74 15.17
C MET A 20 -6.45 -7.81 14.42
N ALA A 21 -5.97 -7.49 13.22
CA ALA A 21 -5.20 -8.42 12.41
C ALA A 21 -3.89 -8.82 13.07
N ILE A 22 -3.16 -7.88 13.68
CA ILE A 22 -1.84 -8.13 14.27
C ILE A 22 -1.91 -8.71 15.70
N ILE A 23 -3.07 -8.67 16.37
CA ILE A 23 -3.24 -9.28 17.70
C ILE A 23 -2.84 -10.76 17.70
N PHE A 24 -3.12 -11.47 16.62
CA PHE A 24 -2.81 -12.89 16.49
C PHE A 24 -1.36 -13.16 16.10
N ARG A 25 -0.53 -12.12 15.96
CA ARG A 25 0.89 -12.20 15.56
C ARG A 25 1.09 -13.07 14.33
N PRO A 26 0.44 -12.76 13.20
CA PRO A 26 0.56 -13.58 12.00
C PRO A 26 1.97 -13.49 11.41
N GLU A 27 2.37 -14.50 10.66
CA GLU A 27 3.62 -14.45 9.90
C GLU A 27 3.46 -13.59 8.64
N LEU A 28 2.25 -13.51 8.12
CA LEU A 28 1.91 -12.75 6.90
C LEU A 28 0.60 -11.99 7.09
N LEU A 29 0.63 -10.72 6.77
CA LEU A 29 -0.55 -9.85 6.76
C LEU A 29 -0.89 -9.48 5.31
N LEU A 30 -2.14 -9.70 4.93
CA LEU A 30 -2.66 -9.26 3.62
C LEU A 30 -3.47 -7.99 3.82
N ALA A 31 -3.07 -6.92 3.17
CA ALA A 31 -3.77 -5.64 3.20
C ALA A 31 -4.31 -5.33 1.80
N ASP A 32 -5.63 -5.40 1.66
CA ASP A 32 -6.31 -5.15 0.38
C ASP A 32 -6.88 -3.75 0.36
N GLU A 33 -6.32 -2.91 -0.51
CA GLU A 33 -6.71 -1.51 -0.68
C GLU A 33 -6.76 -0.74 0.66
N PRO A 34 -5.69 -0.77 1.47
CA PRO A 34 -5.76 -0.25 2.83
C PRO A 34 -5.93 1.26 2.91
N THR A 35 -5.69 1.99 1.83
CA THR A 35 -5.83 3.45 1.79
C THR A 35 -7.02 3.91 0.96
N SER A 36 -7.85 2.99 0.49
CA SER A 36 -9.01 3.32 -0.34
C SER A 36 -10.02 4.17 0.43
N ALA A 37 -10.61 5.16 -0.24
CA ALA A 37 -11.64 6.05 0.30
C ALA A 37 -11.18 6.90 1.50
N LEU A 38 -9.87 7.04 1.72
CA LEU A 38 -9.30 7.91 2.75
C LEU A 38 -8.79 9.21 2.12
N ASP A 39 -8.81 10.30 2.90
CA ASP A 39 -8.20 11.55 2.47
C ASP A 39 -6.66 11.42 2.46
N VAL A 40 -5.98 12.38 1.82
CA VAL A 40 -4.52 12.32 1.62
C VAL A 40 -3.76 12.23 2.94
N THR A 41 -4.16 13.03 3.94
CA THR A 41 -3.50 13.05 5.24
C THR A 41 -3.66 11.71 5.97
N THR A 42 -4.87 11.17 5.98
CA THR A 42 -5.16 9.89 6.62
C THR A 42 -4.46 8.75 5.89
N GLN A 43 -4.41 8.77 4.56
CA GLN A 43 -3.65 7.79 3.77
C GLN A 43 -2.18 7.76 4.20
N ALA A 44 -1.54 8.93 4.33
CA ALA A 44 -0.14 9.01 4.73
C ALA A 44 0.08 8.41 6.13
N GLN A 45 -0.82 8.65 7.05
CA GLN A 45 -0.76 8.09 8.39
C GLN A 45 -0.89 6.57 8.39
N ILE A 46 -1.87 6.04 7.64
CA ILE A 46 -2.08 4.60 7.52
C ILE A 46 -0.88 3.91 6.89
N VAL A 47 -0.30 4.49 5.85
CA VAL A 47 0.90 3.95 5.19
C VAL A 47 2.06 3.87 6.19
N LYS A 48 2.28 4.91 6.98
CA LYS A 48 3.33 4.90 8.00
C LYS A 48 3.11 3.81 9.05
N GLU A 49 1.89 3.66 9.51
CA GLU A 49 1.54 2.62 10.50
C GLU A 49 1.74 1.22 9.94
N LEU A 50 1.32 0.99 8.68
CA LEU A 50 1.54 -0.29 8.02
C LEU A 50 3.01 -0.60 7.84
N MET A 51 3.84 0.38 7.50
CA MET A 51 5.27 0.18 7.32
C MET A 51 6.00 -0.19 8.62
N GLU A 52 5.45 0.19 9.76
CA GLU A 52 6.03 -0.19 11.06
C GLU A 52 5.78 -1.65 11.42
N ILE A 53 4.75 -2.29 10.88
CA ILE A 53 4.38 -3.66 11.23
C ILE A 53 5.51 -4.67 10.96
N PRO A 54 6.15 -4.70 9.76
CA PRO A 54 7.26 -5.61 9.54
C PRO A 54 8.45 -5.33 10.45
N ARG A 55 8.66 -4.07 10.81
CA ARG A 55 9.81 -3.67 11.64
C ARG A 55 9.64 -4.04 13.10
N THR A 56 8.43 -3.87 13.64
CA THR A 56 8.16 -4.05 15.08
C THR A 56 7.60 -5.42 15.40
N CYS A 57 6.80 -6.00 14.51
CA CYS A 57 6.11 -7.27 14.75
C CYS A 57 6.76 -8.46 14.04
N GLY A 58 7.69 -8.21 13.11
CA GLY A 58 8.32 -9.26 12.32
C GLY A 58 7.37 -9.92 11.32
N THR A 59 6.21 -9.32 11.07
CA THR A 59 5.19 -9.82 10.15
C THR A 59 5.50 -9.40 8.73
N ALA A 60 5.58 -10.33 7.79
CA ALA A 60 5.66 -10.00 6.37
C ALA A 60 4.32 -9.45 5.90
N MET A 61 4.34 -8.62 4.85
CA MET A 61 3.11 -7.98 4.38
C MET A 61 3.00 -8.02 2.86
N ILE A 62 1.80 -8.31 2.38
CA ILE A 62 1.44 -8.13 0.99
C ILE A 62 0.34 -7.08 0.93
N VAL A 63 0.60 -6.00 0.19
CA VAL A 63 -0.37 -4.90 0.02
C VAL A 63 -0.89 -4.95 -1.41
N VAL A 64 -2.22 -5.03 -1.54
CA VAL A 64 -2.88 -4.95 -2.84
C VAL A 64 -3.43 -3.53 -2.98
N THR A 65 -3.01 -2.83 -4.01
CA THR A 65 -3.45 -1.46 -4.26
C THR A 65 -3.39 -1.13 -5.76
N HIS A 66 -4.30 -0.28 -6.20
CA HIS A 66 -4.23 0.28 -7.55
C HIS A 66 -3.39 1.57 -7.60
N ASN A 67 -2.96 2.06 -6.44
CA ASN A 67 -2.14 3.27 -6.35
C ASN A 67 -0.67 2.89 -6.37
N ILE A 68 -0.05 3.04 -7.54
CA ILE A 68 1.35 2.66 -7.72
C ILE A 68 2.31 3.53 -6.88
N GLY A 69 1.90 4.77 -6.55
CA GLY A 69 2.68 5.62 -5.66
C GLY A 69 2.79 5.03 -4.25
N VAL A 70 1.67 4.53 -3.71
CA VAL A 70 1.65 3.85 -2.41
C VAL A 70 2.49 2.58 -2.47
N ALA A 71 2.33 1.77 -3.52
CA ALA A 71 3.10 0.55 -3.70
C ALA A 71 4.61 0.86 -3.75
N ALA A 72 5.00 1.87 -4.50
CA ALA A 72 6.40 2.27 -4.63
C ALA A 72 7.01 2.74 -3.32
N TYR A 73 6.22 3.49 -2.54
CA TYR A 73 6.70 4.06 -1.29
C TYR A 73 6.93 3.00 -0.21
N MET A 74 6.05 1.99 -0.12
CA MET A 74 6.06 1.08 1.01
C MET A 74 6.60 -0.32 0.72
N SER A 75 6.91 -0.66 -0.54
CA SER A 75 7.24 -2.04 -0.91
C SER A 75 8.72 -2.22 -1.21
N ASP A 76 9.25 -3.39 -0.84
CA ASP A 76 10.58 -3.85 -1.28
C ASP A 76 10.51 -4.39 -2.70
N LYS A 77 9.43 -5.09 -3.03
CA LYS A 77 9.18 -5.67 -4.34
C LYS A 77 7.77 -5.33 -4.80
N ILE A 78 7.60 -5.17 -6.10
CA ILE A 78 6.32 -4.89 -6.72
C ILE A 78 5.99 -5.97 -7.75
N MET A 79 4.76 -6.45 -7.70
CA MET A 79 4.19 -7.32 -8.70
C MET A 79 3.07 -6.56 -9.41
N VAL A 80 3.23 -6.32 -10.70
CA VAL A 80 2.20 -5.66 -11.51
C VAL A 80 1.35 -6.73 -12.17
N MET A 81 0.05 -6.64 -11.97
CA MET A 81 -0.91 -7.60 -12.52
C MET A 81 -1.91 -6.90 -13.44
N LYS A 82 -2.31 -7.61 -14.48
CA LYS A 82 -3.35 -7.18 -15.40
C LYS A 82 -4.18 -8.38 -15.83
N GLN A 83 -5.49 -8.28 -15.68
CA GLN A 83 -6.42 -9.34 -16.09
C GLN A 83 -6.04 -10.73 -15.53
N GLY A 84 -5.67 -10.75 -14.24
CA GLY A 84 -5.33 -12.00 -13.56
C GLY A 84 -3.95 -12.57 -13.89
N LYS A 85 -3.14 -11.83 -14.64
CA LYS A 85 -1.79 -12.28 -15.03
C LYS A 85 -0.73 -11.33 -14.49
N VAL A 86 0.42 -11.87 -14.10
CA VAL A 86 1.59 -11.08 -13.73
C VAL A 86 2.24 -10.57 -15.01
N VAL A 87 2.32 -9.25 -15.15
CA VAL A 87 2.95 -8.62 -16.34
C VAL A 87 4.37 -8.15 -16.04
N GLU A 88 4.67 -7.87 -14.76
CA GLU A 88 6.02 -7.49 -14.35
C GLU A 88 6.19 -7.76 -12.86
N TYR A 89 7.41 -8.14 -12.46
CA TYR A 89 7.74 -8.40 -11.06
C TYR A 89 9.22 -8.11 -10.83
N GLY A 90 9.53 -7.44 -9.73
CA GLY A 90 10.91 -7.14 -9.38
C GLY A 90 11.03 -6.22 -8.18
N LYS A 91 12.24 -5.74 -7.94
CA LYS A 91 12.47 -4.75 -6.89
C LYS A 91 11.68 -3.49 -7.21
N ALA A 92 11.12 -2.86 -6.17
CA ALA A 92 10.34 -1.64 -6.32
C ALA A 92 11.12 -0.57 -7.10
N GLU A 93 12.39 -0.38 -6.75
CA GLU A 93 13.26 0.57 -7.44
C GLU A 93 13.34 0.31 -8.94
N ASP A 94 13.52 -0.95 -9.35
CA ASP A 94 13.63 -1.31 -10.76
C ASP A 94 12.30 -1.10 -11.50
N ILE A 95 11.19 -1.48 -10.87
CA ILE A 95 9.86 -1.31 -11.47
C ILE A 95 9.53 0.17 -11.68
N ILE A 96 9.92 1.02 -10.74
CA ILE A 96 9.63 2.46 -10.81
C ILE A 96 10.55 3.19 -11.78
N ASN A 97 11.84 2.89 -11.75
CA ASN A 97 12.85 3.62 -12.53
C ASN A 97 13.08 3.05 -13.93
N SER A 98 12.87 1.75 -14.10
CA SER A 98 13.16 1.05 -15.37
C SER A 98 12.07 0.03 -15.69
N PRO A 99 10.80 0.46 -15.81
CA PRO A 99 9.72 -0.47 -16.14
C PRO A 99 9.91 -1.08 -17.52
N GLN A 100 9.67 -2.38 -17.65
CA GLN A 100 9.81 -3.10 -18.90
C GLN A 100 8.47 -3.30 -19.62
N ALA A 101 7.40 -3.56 -18.86
CA ALA A 101 6.07 -3.80 -19.43
C ALA A 101 5.40 -2.48 -19.79
N GLU A 102 4.74 -2.44 -20.95
CA GLU A 102 4.02 -1.24 -21.39
C GLU A 102 2.90 -0.86 -20.41
N TYR A 103 2.23 -1.85 -19.83
CA TYR A 103 1.20 -1.59 -18.84
C TYR A 103 1.77 -0.91 -17.59
N THR A 104 2.94 -1.34 -17.13
CA THR A 104 3.63 -0.71 -15.99
C THR A 104 3.97 0.74 -16.31
N LYS A 105 4.48 1.01 -17.51
CA LYS A 105 4.78 2.38 -17.95
C LYS A 105 3.54 3.26 -17.94
N THR A 106 2.41 2.71 -18.39
CA THR A 106 1.13 3.42 -18.38
C THR A 106 0.68 3.75 -16.96
N LEU A 107 0.78 2.79 -16.03
CA LEU A 107 0.45 3.03 -14.63
C LEU A 107 1.32 4.13 -14.02
N LEU A 108 2.61 4.10 -14.29
CA LEU A 108 3.55 5.09 -13.77
C LEU A 108 3.30 6.48 -14.35
N ALA A 109 2.89 6.54 -15.61
CA ALA A 109 2.56 7.82 -16.26
C ALA A 109 1.35 8.51 -15.62
N SER A 110 0.48 7.75 -14.94
CA SER A 110 -0.69 8.31 -14.27
C SER A 110 -0.38 8.88 -12.88
N VAL A 111 0.83 8.66 -12.35
CA VAL A 111 1.23 9.17 -11.03
C VAL A 111 1.47 10.68 -11.14
N PRO A 112 0.81 11.51 -10.29
CA PRO A 112 1.06 12.94 -10.29
C PRO A 112 2.52 13.27 -9.98
N GLN A 113 3.04 14.30 -10.65
CA GLN A 113 4.37 14.83 -10.40
C GLN A 113 4.26 16.22 -9.78
N ILE A 114 5.02 16.47 -8.74
CA ILE A 114 5.10 17.78 -8.10
C ILE A 114 6.55 18.27 -8.23
N GLY A 115 6.70 19.44 -8.85
CA GLY A 115 8.02 20.04 -9.05
C GLY A 115 8.97 19.18 -9.89
N GLY A 116 8.45 18.38 -10.83
CA GLY A 116 9.24 17.51 -11.68
C GLY A 116 9.65 16.19 -11.05
N GLN A 117 9.25 15.93 -9.80
CA GLN A 117 9.51 14.67 -9.12
C GLN A 117 8.23 13.86 -8.97
N ARG A 118 8.35 12.55 -9.11
CA ARG A 118 7.23 11.65 -8.84
C ARG A 118 6.93 11.62 -7.35
N TYR A 119 5.66 11.46 -7.03
CA TYR A 119 5.16 11.46 -5.66
C TYR A 119 5.36 10.07 -5.02
N VAL A 120 6.57 9.57 -5.05
CA VAL A 120 6.90 8.24 -4.52
C VAL A 120 8.19 8.30 -3.72
#